data_52765f42433971fa8000c2933dc7848d
#
_entry.id   52765f42433971fa8000c2933dc7848d
#
_cell.length_a   1.000
_cell.length_b   1.000
_cell.length_c   1.000
_cell.angle_alpha   90.00
_cell.angle_beta   90.00
_cell.angle_gamma   90.00
#
_symmetry.space_group_name_H-M   'P 1'
#
loop_
_entity.id
_entity.type
_entity.pdbx_description
1 polymer ?
#
loop_
_entity_poly.entity_id
_entity_poly.type
_entity_poly.pdbx_seq_one_letter_code
_entity_poly.pdbx_strand_id
1 'polypeptide(L)'
;PYDIGVRLVGSDMCIRDRLDLMTPFTKGGKIGAFGGAGVGKTVIIQELINNIGTEHKGVSVFAGVGERSREGNDLWHEMREAGVLPQTVLVFGHMNEPPGIRARVAQTGLTMAEYFKEERGQDVLLFVDNIYRYILAGMEVSALLGRMPSAVGYQPTLGTEMGALEERITSSKNGSITSVQAIYVPADDYTDPGIVTTFGHLDAVMTLERSLAAQGLYPAVDPLTSFSNILEASIVGQEHYDVAMGVTQVLQRYQELQDIIAILGIEELSDEDKTTVSRARKIQRFLTQPFNVAEVFTGQAGKYVSVRDTVQGFKEILDGEHDDLPEQAFYMVGTITEAVEKGQQMAQAEN
;
A
#
# COMPACT_ATOMS: atom_id res chain seq x y z
N PRO A 1 -16.15 -1.98 -29.96
CA PRO A 1 -14.76 -1.96 -29.64
C PRO A 1 -14.59 -0.90 -28.56
N TYR A 2 -14.44 -1.37 -27.33
CA TYR A 2 -14.09 -0.48 -26.23
C TYR A 2 -12.62 -0.15 -26.43
N ASP A 3 -12.37 1.08 -26.81
CA ASP A 3 -11.06 1.69 -26.71
C ASP A 3 -10.73 1.76 -25.20
N ILE A 4 -10.14 0.70 -24.68
CA ILE A 4 -9.42 0.73 -23.41
C ILE A 4 -8.15 1.50 -23.76
N GLY A 5 -8.31 2.82 -23.81
CA GLY A 5 -7.22 3.71 -24.11
C GLY A 5 -6.12 3.50 -23.08
N VAL A 6 -4.91 3.35 -23.59
CA VAL A 6 -3.59 3.25 -22.95
C VAL A 6 -3.27 4.43 -21.99
N ARG A 7 -4.27 4.94 -21.27
CA ARG A 7 -4.18 5.98 -20.24
C ARG A 7 -4.33 5.46 -18.81
N LEU A 8 -4.33 4.14 -18.61
CA LEU A 8 -4.49 3.51 -17.28
C LEU A 8 -3.16 3.25 -16.58
N VAL A 9 -2.05 3.36 -17.31
CA VAL A 9 -0.70 3.35 -16.77
C VAL A 9 -0.06 4.68 -17.18
N GLY A 10 -0.58 5.72 -16.63
CA GLY A 10 0.04 7.01 -16.77
C GLY A 10 0.77 7.30 -15.47
N SER A 11 1.90 7.90 -15.60
CA SER A 11 2.66 8.71 -14.69
C SER A 11 1.85 9.57 -13.67
N ASP A 12 0.54 9.41 -13.59
CA ASP A 12 -0.36 10.32 -12.89
C ASP A 12 -0.90 9.80 -11.57
N MET A 13 -0.56 8.57 -11.17
CA MET A 13 -0.92 8.01 -9.87
C MET A 13 0.26 7.29 -9.21
N CYS A 14 1.45 7.85 -9.33
CA CYS A 14 2.58 7.49 -8.51
C CYS A 14 2.26 7.86 -7.07
N ILE A 15 1.53 6.98 -6.39
CA ILE A 15 1.12 7.20 -5.02
C ILE A 15 2.32 6.96 -4.11
N ARG A 16 3.29 6.12 -4.58
CA ARG A 16 4.54 5.85 -3.87
C ARG A 16 5.55 5.19 -4.77
N ASP A 17 6.57 5.88 -5.00
CA ASP A 17 7.62 5.66 -5.96
C ASP A 17 8.24 4.25 -5.91
N ARG A 18 8.45 3.68 -4.73
CA ARG A 18 9.10 2.37 -4.57
C ARG A 18 8.14 1.22 -4.40
N LEU A 19 6.94 1.48 -3.87
CA LEU A 19 5.87 0.49 -3.89
C LEU A 19 5.35 0.28 -5.29
N ASP A 20 5.32 1.34 -6.11
CA ASP A 20 4.87 1.27 -7.50
C ASP A 20 5.76 0.37 -8.38
N LEU A 21 7.01 0.10 -7.96
CA LEU A 21 7.82 -0.91 -8.64
C LEU A 21 7.18 -2.29 -8.56
N MET A 22 6.78 -2.71 -7.34
CA MET A 22 6.30 -4.07 -7.06
C MET A 22 4.78 -4.19 -7.09
N THR A 23 4.10 -3.11 -6.68
CA THR A 23 2.64 -3.06 -6.57
C THR A 23 2.08 -1.79 -7.19
N PRO A 24 2.21 -1.60 -8.50
CA PRO A 24 1.65 -0.43 -9.17
C PRO A 24 0.13 -0.38 -8.99
N PHE A 25 -0.41 0.81 -8.72
CA PHE A 25 -1.83 1.00 -8.48
C PHE A 25 -2.55 1.43 -9.76
N THR A 26 -3.72 0.85 -9.98
CA THR A 26 -4.59 1.23 -11.10
C THR A 26 -5.46 2.43 -10.70
N LYS A 27 -5.50 3.45 -11.53
CA LYS A 27 -6.47 4.55 -11.38
C LYS A 27 -7.89 4.00 -11.50
N GLY A 28 -8.70 4.20 -10.46
CA GLY A 28 -10.04 3.59 -10.36
C GLY A 28 -10.03 2.15 -9.86
N GLY A 29 -8.86 1.64 -9.43
CA GLY A 29 -8.71 0.30 -8.89
C GLY A 29 -8.94 0.22 -7.38
N LYS A 30 -8.92 -1.00 -6.88
CA LYS A 30 -9.18 -1.38 -5.50
C LYS A 30 -7.95 -2.04 -4.91
N ILE A 31 -7.38 -1.42 -3.90
CA ILE A 31 -6.15 -1.86 -3.26
C ILE A 31 -6.46 -2.35 -1.84
N GLY A 32 -6.09 -3.57 -1.52
CA GLY A 32 -6.16 -4.10 -0.16
C GLY A 32 -4.86 -3.83 0.59
N ALA A 33 -4.94 -3.17 1.74
CA ALA A 33 -3.81 -2.97 2.66
C ALA A 33 -3.94 -3.93 3.85
N PHE A 34 -3.09 -4.95 3.86
CA PHE A 34 -3.04 -5.96 4.91
C PHE A 34 -1.95 -5.62 5.93
N GLY A 35 -2.17 -5.97 7.18
CA GLY A 35 -1.14 -5.83 8.21
C GLY A 35 -1.71 -5.71 9.60
N GLY A 36 -0.92 -6.09 10.58
CA GLY A 36 -1.23 -5.99 12.00
C GLY A 36 -1.27 -4.54 12.50
N ALA A 37 -1.47 -4.37 13.79
CA ALA A 37 -1.37 -3.06 14.43
C ALA A 37 0.11 -2.63 14.54
N GLY A 38 0.37 -1.32 14.37
CA GLY A 38 1.71 -0.73 14.59
C GLY A 38 2.71 -0.92 13.44
N VAL A 39 2.28 -1.35 12.26
CA VAL A 39 3.15 -1.50 11.08
C VAL A 39 3.20 -0.26 10.19
N GLY A 40 2.59 0.86 10.61
CA GLY A 40 2.62 2.12 9.87
C GLY A 40 1.50 2.32 8.85
N LYS A 41 0.37 1.57 8.93
CA LYS A 41 -0.79 1.76 8.02
C LYS A 41 -1.27 3.20 7.96
N THR A 42 -1.47 3.84 9.11
CA THR A 42 -1.96 5.22 9.20
C THR A 42 -1.00 6.19 8.51
N VAL A 43 0.30 6.03 8.69
CA VAL A 43 1.31 6.90 8.06
C VAL A 43 1.29 6.75 6.54
N ILE A 44 1.13 5.51 6.04
CA ILE A 44 0.96 5.24 4.61
C ILE A 44 -0.30 5.94 4.07
N ILE A 45 -1.43 5.81 4.77
CA ILE A 45 -2.69 6.45 4.38
C ILE A 45 -2.53 7.97 4.33
N GLN A 46 -1.90 8.57 5.33
CA GLN A 46 -1.65 10.01 5.37
C GLN A 46 -0.74 10.48 4.23
N GLU A 47 0.32 9.73 3.91
CA GLU A 47 1.22 10.04 2.79
C GLU A 47 0.48 9.95 1.45
N LEU A 48 -0.37 8.93 1.26
CA LEU A 48 -1.20 8.81 0.07
C LEU A 48 -2.16 10.01 -0.07
N ILE A 49 -2.78 10.45 1.02
CA ILE A 49 -3.65 11.63 1.05
C ILE A 49 -2.87 12.89 0.69
N ASN A 50 -1.67 13.05 1.27
CA ASN A 50 -0.81 14.18 1.00
C ASN A 50 -0.43 14.24 -0.49
N ASN A 51 0.00 13.14 -1.07
CA ASN A 51 0.43 13.08 -2.46
C ASN A 51 -0.73 13.34 -3.43
N ILE A 52 -1.91 12.77 -3.17
CA ILE A 52 -3.12 13.07 -3.98
C ILE A 52 -3.48 14.57 -3.91
N GLY A 53 -3.41 15.14 -2.73
CA GLY A 53 -3.77 16.55 -2.53
C GLY A 53 -2.77 17.52 -3.15
N THR A 54 -1.47 17.25 -3.02
CA THR A 54 -0.40 18.14 -3.49
C THR A 54 -0.11 17.98 -4.97
N GLU A 55 0.09 16.75 -5.43
CA GLU A 55 0.54 16.47 -6.79
C GLU A 55 -0.62 16.37 -7.79
N HIS A 56 -1.76 15.79 -7.37
CA HIS A 56 -2.87 15.52 -8.29
C HIS A 56 -4.08 16.43 -8.12
N LYS A 57 -4.08 17.35 -7.14
CA LYS A 57 -5.22 18.23 -6.82
C LYS A 57 -6.54 17.46 -6.61
N GLY A 58 -6.42 16.21 -6.18
CA GLY A 58 -7.53 15.32 -5.89
C GLY A 58 -8.11 15.56 -4.49
N VAL A 59 -9.18 14.84 -4.19
CA VAL A 59 -9.85 14.84 -2.89
C VAL A 59 -9.76 13.44 -2.30
N SER A 60 -9.57 13.36 -1.00
CA SER A 60 -9.59 12.10 -0.26
C SER A 60 -10.86 11.98 0.56
N VAL A 61 -11.42 10.78 0.62
CA VAL A 61 -12.55 10.45 1.47
C VAL A 61 -12.14 9.28 2.36
N PHE A 62 -12.21 9.45 3.66
CA PHE A 62 -11.90 8.40 4.64
C PHE A 62 -13.19 7.92 5.31
N ALA A 63 -13.50 6.64 5.15
CA ALA A 63 -14.63 5.96 5.76
C ALA A 63 -14.15 5.04 6.89
N GLY A 64 -14.25 5.49 8.14
CA GLY A 64 -13.89 4.74 9.33
C GLY A 64 -15.04 3.86 9.80
N VAL A 65 -15.02 2.58 9.48
CA VAL A 65 -16.08 1.62 9.76
C VAL A 65 -15.78 0.84 11.03
N GLY A 66 -16.56 1.07 12.08
CA GLY A 66 -16.40 0.38 13.35
C GLY A 66 -15.10 0.73 14.09
N GLU A 67 -14.52 1.90 13.82
CA GLU A 67 -13.32 2.38 14.49
C GLU A 67 -13.58 2.80 15.93
N ARG A 68 -12.54 2.79 16.75
CA ARG A 68 -12.61 3.35 18.10
C ARG A 68 -12.67 4.87 18.03
N SER A 69 -13.52 5.49 18.85
CA SER A 69 -13.65 6.95 18.88
C SER A 69 -12.33 7.68 19.13
N ARG A 70 -11.43 7.08 19.93
CA ARG A 70 -10.09 7.62 20.17
C ARG A 70 -9.26 7.61 18.90
N GLU A 71 -9.22 6.50 18.17
CA GLU A 71 -8.43 6.35 16.93
C GLU A 71 -8.93 7.33 15.86
N GLY A 72 -10.24 7.53 15.74
CA GLY A 72 -10.80 8.53 14.83
C GLY A 72 -10.45 9.96 15.22
N ASN A 73 -10.42 10.27 16.52
CA ASN A 73 -9.97 11.58 17.01
C ASN A 73 -8.48 11.80 16.79
N ASP A 74 -7.65 10.80 17.08
CA ASP A 74 -6.21 10.86 16.88
C ASP A 74 -5.90 11.09 15.39
N LEU A 75 -6.55 10.35 14.49
CA LEU A 75 -6.42 10.51 13.03
C LEU A 75 -6.79 11.93 12.57
N TRP A 76 -7.87 12.52 13.12
CA TRP A 76 -8.25 13.88 12.79
C TRP A 76 -7.16 14.89 13.19
N HIS A 77 -6.56 14.73 14.37
CA HIS A 77 -5.46 15.58 14.85
C HIS A 77 -4.22 15.41 13.98
N GLU A 78 -3.82 14.19 13.68
CA GLU A 78 -2.66 13.87 12.83
C GLU A 78 -2.83 14.46 11.43
N MET A 79 -3.99 14.30 10.79
CA MET A 79 -4.29 14.88 9.48
C MET A 79 -4.26 16.41 9.49
N ARG A 80 -4.69 17.02 10.60
CA ARG A 80 -4.63 18.48 10.76
C ARG A 80 -3.18 18.94 10.88
N GLU A 81 -2.36 18.23 11.66
CA GLU A 81 -0.93 18.55 11.85
C GLU A 81 -0.13 18.34 10.56
N ALA A 82 -0.44 17.30 9.80
CA ALA A 82 0.12 17.04 8.49
C ALA A 82 -0.39 18.00 7.39
N GLY A 83 -1.38 18.88 7.69
CA GLY A 83 -1.91 19.86 6.74
C GLY A 83 -2.81 19.28 5.64
N VAL A 84 -3.18 18.01 5.69
CA VAL A 84 -3.96 17.33 4.64
C VAL A 84 -5.48 17.39 4.87
N LEU A 85 -5.93 17.82 6.04
CA LEU A 85 -7.34 17.88 6.42
C LEU A 85 -8.23 18.71 5.47
N PRO A 86 -7.78 19.86 4.89
CA PRO A 86 -8.61 20.65 3.98
C PRO A 86 -9.01 19.93 2.69
N GLN A 87 -8.30 18.89 2.30
CA GLN A 87 -8.53 18.09 1.08
C GLN A 87 -9.16 16.71 1.42
N THR A 88 -9.56 16.52 2.68
CA THR A 88 -10.04 15.22 3.16
C THR A 88 -11.45 15.33 3.75
N VAL A 89 -12.31 14.42 3.35
CA VAL A 89 -13.62 14.19 3.97
C VAL A 89 -13.51 13.01 4.93
N LEU A 90 -13.92 13.17 6.18
CA LEU A 90 -13.90 12.13 7.20
C LEU A 90 -15.32 11.69 7.53
N VAL A 91 -15.60 10.39 7.40
CA VAL A 91 -16.91 9.78 7.71
C VAL A 91 -16.69 8.64 8.68
N PHE A 92 -17.18 8.74 9.91
CA PHE A 92 -16.98 7.72 10.93
C PHE A 92 -18.29 7.08 11.37
N GLY A 93 -18.26 5.77 11.56
CA GLY A 93 -19.24 5.01 12.33
C GLY A 93 -18.49 4.19 13.37
N HIS A 94 -18.45 4.71 14.60
CA HIS A 94 -17.63 4.12 15.66
C HIS A 94 -18.16 2.77 16.16
N MET A 95 -17.33 2.04 16.92
CA MET A 95 -17.66 0.70 17.45
C MET A 95 -18.94 0.66 18.31
N ASN A 96 -19.25 1.76 18.99
CA ASN A 96 -20.44 1.86 19.84
C ASN A 96 -21.73 2.12 19.06
N GLU A 97 -21.63 2.41 17.76
CA GLU A 97 -22.82 2.63 16.93
C GLU A 97 -23.54 1.32 16.61
N PRO A 98 -24.88 1.35 16.45
CA PRO A 98 -25.64 0.21 15.99
C PRO A 98 -25.12 -0.38 14.67
N PRO A 99 -25.26 -1.69 14.44
CA PRO A 99 -24.69 -2.34 13.26
C PRO A 99 -25.24 -1.77 11.95
N GLY A 100 -26.50 -1.32 11.91
CA GLY A 100 -27.08 -0.67 10.73
C GLY A 100 -26.37 0.63 10.35
N ILE A 101 -25.88 1.41 11.32
CA ILE A 101 -25.08 2.62 11.07
C ILE A 101 -23.71 2.22 10.53
N ARG A 102 -23.02 1.30 11.23
CA ARG A 102 -21.68 0.83 10.82
C ARG A 102 -21.69 0.25 9.39
N ALA A 103 -22.73 -0.49 9.02
CA ALA A 103 -22.90 -1.01 7.66
C ALA A 103 -23.17 0.08 6.60
N ARG A 104 -23.52 1.31 6.98
CA ARG A 104 -23.80 2.40 6.04
C ARG A 104 -22.64 3.37 5.86
N VAL A 105 -21.67 3.38 6.76
CA VAL A 105 -20.54 4.35 6.73
C VAL A 105 -19.74 4.25 5.44
N ALA A 106 -19.34 3.04 5.03
CA ALA A 106 -18.60 2.84 3.77
C ALA A 106 -19.40 3.34 2.56
N GLN A 107 -20.69 3.04 2.49
CA GLN A 107 -21.59 3.51 1.42
C GLN A 107 -21.75 5.03 1.45
N THR A 108 -21.81 5.65 2.62
CA THR A 108 -21.89 7.10 2.78
C THR A 108 -20.61 7.77 2.26
N GLY A 109 -19.44 7.28 2.67
CA GLY A 109 -18.16 7.75 2.16
C GLY A 109 -18.06 7.61 0.64
N LEU A 110 -18.45 6.46 0.11
CA LEU A 110 -18.46 6.22 -1.33
C LEU A 110 -19.41 7.17 -2.09
N THR A 111 -20.59 7.47 -1.53
CA THR A 111 -21.53 8.45 -2.14
C THR A 111 -20.93 9.86 -2.17
N MET A 112 -20.17 10.25 -1.14
CA MET A 112 -19.43 11.51 -1.15
C MET A 112 -18.31 11.50 -2.19
N ALA A 113 -17.59 10.39 -2.33
CA ALA A 113 -16.57 10.21 -3.37
C ALA A 113 -17.18 10.31 -4.78
N GLU A 114 -18.33 9.69 -5.01
CA GLU A 114 -19.07 9.79 -6.29
C GLU A 114 -19.46 11.23 -6.60
N TYR A 115 -19.87 12.02 -5.61
CA TYR A 115 -20.18 13.44 -5.83
C TYR A 115 -18.95 14.21 -6.35
N PHE A 116 -17.79 14.03 -5.78
CA PHE A 116 -16.57 14.69 -6.24
C PHE A 116 -16.16 14.19 -7.64
N LYS A 117 -16.29 12.90 -7.90
CA LYS A 117 -16.01 12.32 -9.20
C LYS A 117 -16.95 12.83 -10.30
N GLU A 118 -18.25 12.77 -10.10
CA GLU A 118 -19.23 13.05 -11.15
C GLU A 118 -19.54 14.55 -11.30
N GLU A 119 -19.73 15.26 -10.18
CA GLU A 119 -20.14 16.67 -10.19
C GLU A 119 -18.95 17.64 -10.25
N ARG A 120 -17.80 17.24 -9.71
CA ARG A 120 -16.61 18.08 -9.67
C ARG A 120 -15.54 17.67 -10.70
N GLY A 121 -15.68 16.50 -11.31
CA GLY A 121 -14.73 15.99 -12.28
C GLY A 121 -13.34 15.73 -11.68
N GLN A 122 -13.29 15.33 -10.41
CA GLN A 122 -12.05 15.14 -9.67
C GLN A 122 -11.70 13.66 -9.55
N ASP A 123 -10.40 13.37 -9.41
CA ASP A 123 -9.94 12.09 -8.98
C ASP A 123 -10.03 12.00 -7.45
N VAL A 124 -10.60 10.91 -6.97
CA VAL A 124 -10.90 10.71 -5.56
C VAL A 124 -10.16 9.49 -5.05
N LEU A 125 -9.50 9.62 -3.91
CA LEU A 125 -8.94 8.50 -3.16
C LEU A 125 -9.88 8.16 -2.00
N LEU A 126 -10.46 6.96 -2.06
CA LEU A 126 -11.37 6.45 -1.03
C LEU A 126 -10.62 5.50 -0.09
N PHE A 127 -10.54 5.85 1.17
CA PHE A 127 -10.07 4.94 2.22
C PHE A 127 -11.24 4.30 2.95
N VAL A 128 -11.16 2.98 3.14
CA VAL A 128 -12.13 2.24 3.97
C VAL A 128 -11.36 1.52 5.08
N ASP A 129 -11.50 1.98 6.30
CA ASP A 129 -10.88 1.35 7.46
C ASP A 129 -11.97 0.99 8.48
N ASN A 130 -12.36 -0.22 8.59
CA ASN A 130 -11.85 -1.47 8.04
C ASN A 130 -12.95 -2.18 7.25
N ILE A 131 -12.66 -2.67 6.06
CA ILE A 131 -13.66 -3.35 5.21
C ILE A 131 -14.21 -4.63 5.88
N TYR A 132 -13.39 -5.35 6.65
CA TYR A 132 -13.84 -6.53 7.37
C TYR A 132 -14.92 -6.17 8.42
N ARG A 133 -14.82 -5.02 9.07
CA ARG A 133 -15.85 -4.54 10.01
C ARG A 133 -17.16 -4.16 9.32
N TYR A 134 -17.09 -3.71 8.07
CA TYR A 134 -18.28 -3.54 7.22
C TYR A 134 -19.01 -4.87 7.02
N ILE A 135 -18.27 -5.94 6.72
CA ILE A 135 -18.82 -7.30 6.58
C ILE A 135 -19.46 -7.77 7.89
N LEU A 136 -18.76 -7.60 9.02
CA LEU A 136 -19.30 -7.96 10.35
C LEU A 136 -20.57 -7.19 10.71
N ALA A 137 -20.63 -5.90 10.38
CA ALA A 137 -21.84 -5.12 10.61
C ALA A 137 -23.03 -5.63 9.77
N GLY A 138 -22.78 -6.06 8.53
CA GLY A 138 -23.78 -6.75 7.69
C GLY A 138 -24.24 -8.08 8.29
N MET A 139 -23.30 -8.86 8.83
CA MET A 139 -23.60 -10.11 9.53
C MET A 139 -24.49 -9.89 10.75
N GLU A 140 -24.18 -8.91 11.58
CA GLU A 140 -24.99 -8.53 12.75
C GLU A 140 -26.41 -8.07 12.35
N VAL A 141 -26.54 -7.25 11.29
CA VAL A 141 -27.85 -6.83 10.76
C VAL A 141 -28.65 -8.03 10.28
N SER A 142 -28.01 -8.97 9.56
CA SER A 142 -28.66 -10.18 9.07
C SER A 142 -29.19 -11.05 10.22
N ALA A 143 -28.39 -11.19 11.29
CA ALA A 143 -28.79 -11.93 12.48
C ALA A 143 -29.97 -11.26 13.20
N LEU A 144 -29.98 -9.93 13.34
CA LEU A 144 -31.10 -9.17 13.91
C LEU A 144 -32.40 -9.30 13.10
N LEU A 145 -32.28 -9.51 11.79
CA LEU A 145 -33.42 -9.76 10.90
C LEU A 145 -33.87 -11.22 10.91
N GLY A 146 -33.24 -12.10 11.70
CA GLY A 146 -33.58 -13.51 11.79
C GLY A 146 -33.29 -14.31 10.52
N ARG A 147 -32.38 -13.85 9.67
CA ARG A 147 -31.99 -14.58 8.46
C ARG A 147 -31.13 -15.77 8.82
N MET A 148 -31.35 -16.88 8.11
CA MET A 148 -30.52 -18.07 8.28
C MET A 148 -29.09 -17.78 7.85
N PRO A 149 -28.06 -18.01 8.70
CA PRO A 149 -26.69 -17.74 8.34
C PRO A 149 -26.16 -18.73 7.28
N SER A 150 -25.21 -18.28 6.49
CA SER A 150 -24.41 -19.13 5.59
C SER A 150 -23.20 -19.72 6.33
N ALA A 151 -22.20 -20.22 5.58
CA ALA A 151 -20.98 -20.79 6.15
C ALA A 151 -20.31 -19.82 7.16
N VAL A 152 -19.79 -20.37 8.26
CA VAL A 152 -19.08 -19.64 9.33
C VAL A 152 -19.91 -18.55 10.00
N GLY A 153 -21.23 -18.53 9.80
CA GLY A 153 -22.14 -17.55 10.43
C GLY A 153 -22.35 -16.26 9.63
N TYR A 154 -21.78 -16.14 8.45
CA TYR A 154 -21.95 -14.96 7.58
C TYR A 154 -23.37 -14.85 7.02
N GLN A 155 -23.75 -13.61 6.65
CA GLN A 155 -24.99 -13.34 5.95
C GLN A 155 -25.05 -14.04 4.58
N PRO A 156 -26.21 -14.59 4.19
CA PRO A 156 -26.35 -15.24 2.87
C PRO A 156 -26.20 -14.25 1.70
N THR A 157 -26.28 -12.96 1.97
CA THR A 157 -26.15 -11.85 1.01
C THR A 157 -24.74 -11.25 0.95
N LEU A 158 -23.73 -11.88 1.58
CA LEU A 158 -22.36 -11.37 1.68
C LEU A 158 -21.80 -10.92 0.33
N GLY A 159 -21.78 -11.79 -0.67
CA GLY A 159 -21.26 -11.46 -2.00
C GLY A 159 -22.03 -10.33 -2.69
N THR A 160 -23.36 -10.28 -2.54
CA THR A 160 -24.19 -9.22 -3.10
C THR A 160 -23.93 -7.87 -2.42
N GLU A 161 -23.77 -7.86 -1.09
CA GLU A 161 -23.51 -6.65 -0.33
C GLU A 161 -22.11 -6.09 -0.63
N MET A 162 -21.11 -6.96 -0.73
CA MET A 162 -19.76 -6.57 -1.14
C MET A 162 -19.75 -6.07 -2.58
N GLY A 163 -20.33 -6.78 -3.52
CA GLY A 163 -20.44 -6.35 -4.91
C GLY A 163 -21.17 -5.01 -5.05
N ALA A 164 -22.23 -4.76 -4.27
CA ALA A 164 -22.95 -3.49 -4.27
C ALA A 164 -22.10 -2.30 -3.79
N LEU A 165 -21.08 -2.53 -2.98
CA LEU A 165 -20.11 -1.51 -2.58
C LEU A 165 -18.97 -1.40 -3.63
N GLU A 166 -18.32 -2.52 -3.92
CA GLU A 166 -17.09 -2.58 -4.69
C GLU A 166 -17.26 -2.18 -6.17
N GLU A 167 -18.37 -2.55 -6.80
CA GLU A 167 -18.63 -2.23 -8.22
C GLU A 167 -18.90 -0.74 -8.48
N ARG A 168 -19.16 0.05 -7.42
CA ARG A 168 -19.29 1.51 -7.53
C ARG A 168 -17.93 2.21 -7.53
N ILE A 169 -16.88 1.53 -7.05
CA ILE A 169 -15.51 2.03 -7.05
C ILE A 169 -14.93 1.80 -8.44
N THR A 170 -14.90 2.84 -9.25
CA THR A 170 -14.50 2.74 -10.65
C THR A 170 -14.16 4.10 -11.25
N SER A 171 -13.50 4.08 -12.41
CA SER A 171 -13.26 5.25 -13.25
C SER A 171 -14.45 5.51 -14.17
N SER A 172 -14.77 6.78 -14.40
CA SER A 172 -15.73 7.25 -15.39
C SER A 172 -15.06 8.24 -16.37
N LYS A 173 -15.83 8.81 -17.27
CA LYS A 173 -15.33 9.88 -18.18
C LYS A 173 -15.02 11.18 -17.42
N ASN A 174 -15.65 11.38 -16.28
CA ASN A 174 -15.56 12.62 -15.50
C ASN A 174 -14.40 12.60 -14.49
N GLY A 175 -14.08 11.42 -13.97
CA GLY A 175 -13.04 11.25 -12.94
C GLY A 175 -12.94 9.79 -12.51
N SER A 176 -12.16 9.54 -11.46
CA SER A 176 -11.94 8.19 -10.91
C SER A 176 -12.15 8.14 -9.41
N ILE A 177 -12.53 6.96 -8.91
CA ILE A 177 -12.42 6.63 -7.50
C ILE A 177 -11.43 5.47 -7.39
N THR A 178 -10.29 5.72 -6.78
CA THR A 178 -9.34 4.67 -6.40
C THR A 178 -9.53 4.37 -4.93
N SER A 179 -9.62 3.11 -4.52
CA SER A 179 -9.80 2.78 -3.11
C SER A 179 -8.59 2.09 -2.51
N VAL A 180 -8.29 2.46 -1.27
CA VAL A 180 -7.37 1.73 -0.39
C VAL A 180 -8.16 1.23 0.81
N GLN A 181 -8.27 -0.07 0.92
CA GLN A 181 -9.09 -0.74 1.91
C GLN A 181 -8.21 -1.44 2.94
N ALA A 182 -8.28 -1.00 4.18
CA ALA A 182 -7.61 -1.71 5.26
C ALA A 182 -8.37 -3.00 5.55
N ILE A 183 -7.63 -4.11 5.54
CA ILE A 183 -8.20 -5.45 5.75
C ILE A 183 -7.56 -6.06 6.98
N TYR A 184 -8.39 -6.50 7.90
CA TYR A 184 -7.99 -7.33 9.03
C TYR A 184 -8.31 -8.78 8.72
N VAL A 185 -7.32 -9.65 8.82
CA VAL A 185 -7.49 -11.09 8.63
C VAL A 185 -7.62 -11.74 10.02
N PRO A 186 -8.80 -12.24 10.41
CA PRO A 186 -8.97 -12.86 11.72
C PRO A 186 -8.15 -14.15 11.82
N ALA A 187 -7.35 -14.27 12.88
CA ALA A 187 -6.48 -15.42 13.14
C ALA A 187 -5.54 -15.80 11.98
N ASP A 188 -5.21 -14.84 11.11
CA ASP A 188 -4.40 -15.02 9.89
C ASP A 188 -4.99 -16.10 8.94
N ASP A 189 -6.32 -16.31 9.00
CA ASP A 189 -7.04 -17.26 8.15
C ASP A 189 -7.51 -16.61 6.84
N TYR A 190 -6.74 -16.77 5.79
CA TYR A 190 -7.06 -16.28 4.45
C TYR A 190 -8.16 -17.10 3.74
N THR A 191 -8.62 -18.19 4.34
CA THR A 191 -9.73 -19.00 3.81
C THR A 191 -11.10 -18.57 4.33
N ASP A 192 -11.14 -17.60 5.24
CA ASP A 192 -12.38 -17.01 5.75
C ASP A 192 -13.25 -16.46 4.62
N PRO A 193 -14.57 -16.80 4.54
CA PRO A 193 -15.43 -16.38 3.44
C PRO A 193 -15.52 -14.85 3.23
N GLY A 194 -15.45 -14.07 4.31
CA GLY A 194 -15.43 -12.61 4.21
C GLY A 194 -14.15 -12.11 3.55
N ILE A 195 -13.02 -12.71 3.89
CA ILE A 195 -11.71 -12.38 3.32
C ILE A 195 -11.66 -12.80 1.85
N VAL A 196 -12.02 -14.05 1.52
CA VAL A 196 -12.06 -14.57 0.14
C VAL A 196 -12.96 -13.70 -0.75
N THR A 197 -14.14 -13.31 -0.26
CA THR A 197 -15.05 -12.42 -1.02
C THR A 197 -14.42 -11.06 -1.28
N THR A 198 -13.73 -10.47 -0.30
CA THR A 198 -13.04 -9.19 -0.46
C THR A 198 -11.91 -9.29 -1.48
N PHE A 199 -11.07 -10.32 -1.37
CA PHE A 199 -9.96 -10.54 -2.32
C PHE A 199 -10.42 -10.64 -3.77
N GLY A 200 -11.59 -11.23 -4.03
CA GLY A 200 -12.15 -11.36 -5.37
C GLY A 200 -12.44 -10.02 -6.07
N HIS A 201 -12.46 -8.91 -5.34
CA HIS A 201 -12.68 -7.58 -5.87
C HIS A 201 -11.41 -6.71 -5.98
N LEU A 202 -10.29 -7.15 -5.38
CA LEU A 202 -9.08 -6.34 -5.32
C LEU A 202 -8.23 -6.46 -6.60
N ASP A 203 -7.70 -5.33 -7.04
CA ASP A 203 -6.77 -5.24 -8.18
C ASP A 203 -5.31 -5.33 -7.73
N ALA A 204 -5.02 -4.92 -6.49
CA ALA A 204 -3.71 -5.02 -5.89
C ALA A 204 -3.80 -5.29 -4.39
N VAL A 205 -2.76 -5.92 -3.85
CA VAL A 205 -2.62 -6.21 -2.43
C VAL A 205 -1.28 -5.73 -1.93
N MET A 206 -1.30 -4.93 -0.89
CA MET A 206 -0.12 -4.44 -0.18
C MET A 206 -0.09 -5.08 1.22
N THR A 207 0.90 -5.90 1.47
CA THR A 207 1.08 -6.59 2.76
C THR A 207 2.13 -5.87 3.60
N LEU A 208 1.73 -5.44 4.79
CA LEU A 208 2.64 -4.82 5.75
C LEU A 208 3.08 -5.85 6.78
N GLU A 209 4.39 -5.99 6.91
CA GLU A 209 5.01 -7.03 7.73
C GLU A 209 5.66 -6.43 8.98
N ARG A 210 5.36 -7.03 10.15
CA ARG A 210 5.88 -6.57 11.44
C ARG A 210 7.38 -6.80 11.58
N SER A 211 7.91 -7.83 10.96
CA SER A 211 9.34 -8.14 10.95
C SER A 211 10.15 -7.02 10.30
N LEU A 212 9.66 -6.45 9.20
CA LEU A 212 10.27 -5.30 8.52
C LEU A 212 10.19 -4.02 9.39
N ALA A 213 9.03 -3.78 10.01
CA ALA A 213 8.88 -2.67 10.95
C ALA A 213 9.84 -2.78 12.15
N ALA A 214 10.04 -3.99 12.70
CA ALA A 214 10.98 -4.23 13.79
C ALA A 214 12.43 -3.98 13.38
N GLN A 215 12.77 -4.15 12.10
CA GLN A 215 14.09 -3.83 11.55
C GLN A 215 14.26 -2.34 11.18
N GLY A 216 13.22 -1.53 11.38
CA GLY A 216 13.22 -0.11 11.01
C GLY A 216 13.11 0.14 9.50
N LEU A 217 12.69 -0.85 8.72
CA LEU A 217 12.51 -0.72 7.28
C LEU A 217 11.10 -0.16 7.00
N TYR A 218 11.02 1.12 6.70
CA TYR A 218 9.76 1.82 6.41
C TYR A 218 9.75 2.40 4.98
N PRO A 219 8.61 2.22 4.25
CA PRO A 219 7.41 1.50 4.64
C PRO A 219 7.65 0.01 4.84
N ALA A 220 7.00 -0.57 5.86
CA ALA A 220 7.18 -1.99 6.18
C ALA A 220 6.35 -2.90 5.25
N VAL A 221 6.41 -2.66 3.95
CA VAL A 221 5.69 -3.44 2.93
C VAL A 221 6.58 -4.59 2.47
N ASP A 222 6.03 -5.80 2.56
CA ASP A 222 6.71 -6.99 2.08
C ASP A 222 6.50 -7.14 0.56
N PRO A 223 7.57 -7.00 -0.24
CA PRO A 223 7.48 -7.10 -1.69
C PRO A 223 7.19 -8.51 -2.21
N LEU A 224 7.41 -9.54 -1.40
CA LEU A 224 7.21 -10.94 -1.81
C LEU A 224 5.77 -11.41 -1.65
N THR A 225 5.04 -10.85 -0.70
CA THR A 225 3.63 -11.18 -0.45
C THR A 225 2.65 -10.15 -1.01
N SER A 226 3.17 -9.00 -1.45
CA SER A 226 2.39 -7.98 -2.15
C SER A 226 2.31 -8.29 -3.64
N PHE A 227 1.18 -7.95 -4.27
CA PHE A 227 1.01 -8.14 -5.70
C PHE A 227 0.10 -7.10 -6.34
N SER A 228 0.19 -6.95 -7.65
CA SER A 228 -0.71 -6.13 -8.45
C SER A 228 -1.03 -6.82 -9.78
N ASN A 229 -2.33 -6.83 -10.13
CA ASN A 229 -2.80 -7.42 -11.39
C ASN A 229 -2.30 -6.66 -12.63
N ILE A 230 -1.88 -5.41 -12.48
CA ILE A 230 -1.36 -4.60 -13.59
C ILE A 230 0.16 -4.70 -13.75
N LEU A 231 0.86 -5.45 -12.89
CA LEU A 231 2.30 -5.70 -13.07
C LEU A 231 2.52 -6.72 -14.20
N GLU A 232 2.24 -6.29 -15.41
CA GLU A 232 2.44 -7.04 -16.66
C GLU A 232 3.23 -6.20 -17.64
N ALA A 233 4.12 -6.82 -18.40
CA ALA A 233 4.97 -6.12 -19.37
C ALA A 233 4.18 -5.33 -20.43
N SER A 234 2.97 -5.80 -20.76
CA SER A 234 2.03 -5.12 -21.69
C SER A 234 1.47 -3.80 -21.13
N ILE A 235 1.48 -3.63 -19.82
CA ILE A 235 0.87 -2.50 -19.10
C ILE A 235 1.95 -1.55 -18.59
N VAL A 236 2.86 -2.05 -17.73
CA VAL A 236 3.90 -1.21 -17.10
C VAL A 236 5.14 -1.01 -18.00
N GLY A 237 5.25 -1.76 -19.10
CA GLY A 237 6.40 -1.80 -19.98
C GLY A 237 7.41 -2.88 -19.58
N GLN A 238 8.18 -3.35 -20.60
CA GLN A 238 9.09 -4.50 -20.42
C GLN A 238 10.17 -4.23 -19.38
N GLU A 239 10.78 -3.05 -19.38
CA GLU A 239 11.86 -2.70 -18.46
C GLU A 239 11.41 -2.68 -17.00
N HIS A 240 10.26 -2.08 -16.69
CA HIS A 240 9.70 -2.07 -15.35
C HIS A 240 9.41 -3.51 -14.88
N TYR A 241 8.76 -4.30 -15.73
CA TYR A 241 8.44 -5.70 -15.43
C TYR A 241 9.69 -6.53 -15.13
N ASP A 242 10.71 -6.43 -15.98
CA ASP A 242 11.96 -7.19 -15.84
C ASP A 242 12.70 -6.82 -14.54
N VAL A 243 12.76 -5.53 -14.21
CA VAL A 243 13.37 -5.05 -12.96
C VAL A 243 12.58 -5.54 -11.73
N ALA A 244 11.25 -5.45 -11.74
CA ALA A 244 10.43 -5.97 -10.66
C ALA A 244 10.61 -7.48 -10.44
N MET A 245 10.66 -8.25 -11.53
CA MET A 245 10.92 -9.69 -11.45
C MET A 245 12.34 -9.99 -10.95
N GLY A 246 13.34 -9.23 -11.38
CA GLY A 246 14.71 -9.34 -10.90
C GLY A 246 14.82 -9.07 -9.38
N VAL A 247 14.18 -8.02 -8.90
CA VAL A 247 14.10 -7.72 -7.47
C VAL A 247 13.45 -8.87 -6.70
N THR A 248 12.33 -9.38 -7.21
CA THR A 248 11.63 -10.53 -6.59
C THR A 248 12.54 -11.75 -6.48
N GLN A 249 13.23 -12.11 -7.55
CA GLN A 249 14.14 -13.27 -7.57
C GLN A 249 15.30 -13.13 -6.57
N VAL A 250 15.92 -11.95 -6.50
CA VAL A 250 17.01 -11.68 -5.55
C VAL A 250 16.52 -11.77 -4.11
N LEU A 251 15.34 -11.22 -3.81
CA LEU A 251 14.76 -11.25 -2.45
C LEU A 251 14.30 -12.66 -2.06
N GLN A 252 13.70 -13.43 -2.98
CA GLN A 252 13.33 -14.83 -2.74
C GLN A 252 14.58 -15.67 -2.46
N ARG A 253 15.64 -15.53 -3.27
CA ARG A 253 16.90 -16.24 -3.03
C ARG A 253 17.51 -15.86 -1.70
N TYR A 254 17.46 -14.60 -1.32
CA TYR A 254 17.94 -14.15 -0.02
C TYR A 254 17.14 -14.78 1.14
N GLN A 255 15.82 -14.88 1.00
CA GLN A 255 14.97 -15.54 2.01
C GLN A 255 15.35 -17.02 2.19
N GLU A 256 15.59 -17.76 1.10
CA GLU A 256 16.07 -19.16 1.15
C GLU A 256 17.43 -19.29 1.85
N LEU A 257 18.31 -18.31 1.66
CA LEU A 257 19.65 -18.31 2.25
C LEU A 257 19.67 -17.90 3.73
N GLN A 258 18.62 -17.24 4.23
CA GLN A 258 18.59 -16.75 5.62
C GLN A 258 18.76 -17.86 6.66
N ASP A 259 18.12 -19.02 6.46
CA ASP A 259 18.25 -20.16 7.37
C ASP A 259 19.67 -20.73 7.35
N ILE A 260 20.29 -20.77 6.18
CA ILE A 260 21.68 -21.21 6.02
C ILE A 260 22.64 -20.24 6.71
N ILE A 261 22.44 -18.94 6.51
CA ILE A 261 23.24 -17.88 7.15
C ILE A 261 23.12 -17.94 8.67
N ALA A 262 21.91 -18.18 9.19
CA ALA A 262 21.68 -18.26 10.63
C ALA A 262 22.38 -19.45 11.29
N ILE A 263 22.56 -20.58 10.58
CA ILE A 263 23.15 -21.79 11.11
C ILE A 263 24.66 -21.85 10.85
N LEU A 264 25.10 -21.53 9.64
CA LEU A 264 26.48 -21.73 9.19
C LEU A 264 27.30 -20.44 9.09
N GLY A 265 26.63 -19.29 9.03
CA GLY A 265 27.27 -18.01 8.77
C GLY A 265 27.38 -17.68 7.28
N ILE A 266 27.60 -16.40 6.98
CA ILE A 266 27.68 -15.90 5.59
C ILE A 266 28.95 -16.39 4.86
N GLU A 267 30.01 -16.72 5.61
CA GLU A 267 31.30 -17.14 5.04
C GLU A 267 31.24 -18.49 4.32
N GLU A 268 30.30 -19.35 4.70
CA GLU A 268 30.09 -20.66 4.09
C GLU A 268 29.30 -20.62 2.78
N LEU A 269 28.78 -19.44 2.39
CA LEU A 269 28.07 -19.28 1.13
C LEU A 269 29.05 -19.24 -0.06
N SER A 270 28.56 -19.65 -1.22
CA SER A 270 29.27 -19.45 -2.48
C SER A 270 29.47 -17.95 -2.78
N ASP A 271 30.46 -17.59 -3.57
CA ASP A 271 30.71 -16.19 -3.95
C ASP A 271 29.50 -15.58 -4.67
N GLU A 272 28.78 -16.36 -5.47
CA GLU A 272 27.54 -15.95 -6.12
C GLU A 272 26.43 -15.65 -5.10
N ASP A 273 26.24 -16.52 -4.11
CA ASP A 273 25.24 -16.31 -3.04
C ASP A 273 25.65 -15.13 -2.14
N LYS A 274 26.92 -14.92 -1.84
CA LYS A 274 27.41 -13.74 -1.11
C LYS A 274 27.07 -12.44 -1.84
N THR A 275 27.27 -12.42 -3.16
CA THR A 275 26.90 -11.28 -4.00
C THR A 275 25.38 -11.05 -3.96
N THR A 276 24.59 -12.11 -4.11
CA THR A 276 23.12 -12.07 -4.03
C THR A 276 22.65 -11.52 -2.70
N VAL A 277 23.21 -11.98 -1.59
CA VAL A 277 22.89 -11.48 -0.24
C VAL A 277 23.24 -10.00 -0.09
N SER A 278 24.40 -9.57 -0.57
CA SER A 278 24.81 -8.16 -0.56
C SER A 278 23.82 -7.28 -1.33
N ARG A 279 23.47 -7.66 -2.55
CA ARG A 279 22.50 -6.93 -3.39
C ARG A 279 21.11 -6.95 -2.76
N ALA A 280 20.65 -8.08 -2.22
CA ALA A 280 19.36 -8.19 -1.54
C ALA A 280 19.24 -7.22 -0.36
N ARG A 281 20.27 -7.08 0.46
CA ARG A 281 20.32 -6.14 1.58
C ARG A 281 20.28 -4.68 1.10
N LYS A 282 20.98 -4.35 0.01
CA LYS A 282 20.90 -3.02 -0.63
C LYS A 282 19.51 -2.76 -1.16
N ILE A 283 18.88 -3.73 -1.83
CA ILE A 283 17.50 -3.65 -2.34
C ILE A 283 16.51 -3.41 -1.18
N GLN A 284 16.61 -4.18 -0.08
CA GLN A 284 15.73 -3.98 1.08
C GLN A 284 15.86 -2.57 1.67
N ARG A 285 17.07 -2.04 1.77
CA ARG A 285 17.30 -0.68 2.25
C ARG A 285 16.84 0.37 1.25
N PHE A 286 17.05 0.13 -0.04
CA PHE A 286 16.59 1.03 -1.09
C PHE A 286 15.07 1.02 -1.26
N LEU A 287 14.35 -0.02 -0.81
CA LEU A 287 12.88 -0.02 -0.68
C LEU A 287 12.38 0.91 0.42
N THR A 288 13.24 1.37 1.34
CA THR A 288 12.85 2.36 2.35
C THR A 288 12.85 3.78 1.78
N GLN A 289 11.91 4.60 2.25
CA GLN A 289 11.75 5.97 1.77
C GLN A 289 11.26 6.89 2.89
N PRO A 290 11.84 8.10 3.05
CA PRO A 290 11.32 9.08 3.97
C PRO A 290 10.03 9.70 3.43
N PHE A 291 9.01 9.79 4.31
CA PHE A 291 7.71 10.34 3.99
C PHE A 291 7.58 11.80 4.39
N ASN A 292 6.81 12.58 3.63
CA ASN A 292 6.52 13.97 3.96
C ASN A 292 5.79 14.07 5.30
N VAL A 293 4.78 13.22 5.52
CA VAL A 293 4.00 13.23 6.76
C VAL A 293 4.77 12.71 7.97
N ALA A 294 5.86 11.98 7.77
CA ALA A 294 6.71 11.44 8.82
C ALA A 294 7.86 12.39 9.21
N GLU A 295 8.06 13.50 8.53
CA GLU A 295 9.14 14.46 8.78
C GLU A 295 9.16 14.94 10.24
N VAL A 296 7.99 15.21 10.80
CA VAL A 296 7.83 15.65 12.20
C VAL A 296 8.38 14.64 13.21
N PHE A 297 8.30 13.34 12.87
CA PHE A 297 8.74 12.25 13.77
C PHE A 297 10.18 11.80 13.49
N THR A 298 10.60 11.84 12.23
CA THR A 298 11.90 11.31 11.80
C THR A 298 12.98 12.38 11.70
N GLY A 299 12.59 13.65 11.57
CA GLY A 299 13.49 14.77 11.29
C GLY A 299 14.12 14.71 9.90
N GLN A 300 13.62 13.84 9.02
CA GLN A 300 14.07 13.72 7.64
C GLN A 300 13.00 14.25 6.70
N ALA A 301 13.37 15.18 5.82
CA ALA A 301 12.47 15.70 4.80
C ALA A 301 11.97 14.57 3.90
N GLY A 302 10.67 14.58 3.60
CA GLY A 302 10.07 13.65 2.67
C GLY A 302 10.66 13.80 1.27
N LYS A 303 10.67 12.72 0.51
CA LYS A 303 11.22 12.70 -0.84
C LYS A 303 10.23 12.05 -1.79
N TYR A 304 9.95 12.74 -2.88
CA TYR A 304 9.20 12.20 -4.01
C TYR A 304 10.19 11.71 -5.07
N VAL A 305 10.00 10.51 -5.60
CA VAL A 305 10.85 9.91 -6.65
C VAL A 305 9.95 9.44 -7.78
N SER A 306 10.30 9.68 -9.01
CA SER A 306 9.51 9.20 -10.14
C SER A 306 9.64 7.67 -10.32
N VAL A 307 8.61 7.01 -10.87
CA VAL A 307 8.68 5.57 -11.19
C VAL A 307 9.87 5.27 -12.09
N ARG A 308 10.18 6.15 -13.03
CA ARG A 308 11.32 6.00 -13.93
C ARG A 308 12.64 5.96 -13.16
N ASP A 309 12.85 6.90 -12.22
CA ASP A 309 14.08 6.95 -11.42
C ASP A 309 14.15 5.76 -10.46
N THR A 310 13.00 5.29 -9.98
CA THR A 310 12.89 4.07 -9.17
C THR A 310 13.32 2.85 -9.97
N VAL A 311 12.74 2.60 -11.15
CA VAL A 311 13.08 1.47 -12.02
C VAL A 311 14.57 1.51 -12.38
N GLN A 312 15.09 2.69 -12.76
CA GLN A 312 16.50 2.86 -13.08
C GLN A 312 17.40 2.53 -11.88
N GLY A 313 17.08 3.02 -10.69
CA GLY A 313 17.90 2.78 -9.50
C GLY A 313 17.94 1.31 -9.08
N PHE A 314 16.81 0.59 -9.14
CA PHE A 314 16.80 -0.85 -8.87
C PHE A 314 17.52 -1.65 -9.94
N LYS A 315 17.44 -1.24 -11.19
CA LYS A 315 18.19 -1.85 -12.31
C LYS A 315 19.70 -1.77 -12.06
N GLU A 316 20.22 -0.59 -11.74
CA GLU A 316 21.64 -0.38 -11.45
C GLU A 316 22.13 -1.24 -10.28
N ILE A 317 21.29 -1.44 -9.23
CA ILE A 317 21.62 -2.35 -8.12
C ILE A 317 21.65 -3.81 -8.60
N LEU A 318 20.66 -4.23 -9.40
CA LEU A 318 20.62 -5.59 -9.97
C LEU A 318 21.80 -5.89 -10.88
N ASP A 319 22.19 -4.92 -11.73
CA ASP A 319 23.31 -5.03 -12.65
C ASP A 319 24.67 -4.98 -11.92
N GLY A 320 24.69 -4.56 -10.64
CA GLY A 320 25.88 -4.55 -9.79
C GLY A 320 26.75 -3.31 -9.93
N GLU A 321 26.22 -2.23 -10.52
CA GLU A 321 26.97 -0.99 -10.70
C GLU A 321 27.41 -0.33 -9.38
N HIS A 322 26.76 -0.73 -8.28
CA HIS A 322 27.00 -0.18 -6.93
C HIS A 322 27.40 -1.24 -5.92
N ASP A 323 28.03 -2.34 -6.35
CA ASP A 323 28.43 -3.43 -5.45
C ASP A 323 29.50 -3.01 -4.45
N ASP A 324 30.29 -1.98 -4.75
CA ASP A 324 31.32 -1.37 -3.91
C ASP A 324 30.77 -0.48 -2.78
N LEU A 325 29.53 -0.01 -2.88
CA LEU A 325 28.93 0.86 -1.87
C LEU A 325 28.42 0.08 -0.64
N PRO A 326 28.52 0.65 0.58
CA PRO A 326 27.99 0.03 1.77
C PRO A 326 26.44 0.02 1.75
N GLU A 327 25.82 -1.02 2.30
CA GLU A 327 24.36 -1.17 2.30
C GLU A 327 23.62 0.00 2.99
N GLN A 328 24.24 0.66 3.98
CA GLN A 328 23.67 1.82 4.67
C GLN A 328 23.51 3.06 3.77
N ALA A 329 24.27 3.14 2.68
CA ALA A 329 24.11 4.23 1.72
C ALA A 329 22.71 4.25 1.08
N PHE A 330 22.08 3.09 0.95
CA PHE A 330 20.77 2.92 0.32
C PHE A 330 19.57 3.14 1.26
N TYR A 331 19.83 3.34 2.56
CA TYR A 331 18.77 3.47 3.56
C TYR A 331 18.20 4.89 3.61
N MET A 332 16.86 5.03 3.50
CA MET A 332 16.12 6.30 3.58
C MET A 332 16.67 7.38 2.63
N VAL A 333 16.87 7.04 1.39
CA VAL A 333 17.29 7.95 0.31
C VAL A 333 16.19 8.11 -0.74
N GLY A 334 16.22 9.13 -1.54
CA GLY A 334 15.32 9.34 -2.68
C GLY A 334 15.80 8.57 -3.92
N THR A 335 16.63 9.15 -4.76
CA THR A 335 17.13 8.52 -5.98
C THR A 335 18.41 7.70 -5.74
N ILE A 336 18.80 6.91 -6.73
CA ILE A 336 20.06 6.16 -6.68
C ILE A 336 21.28 7.11 -6.59
N THR A 337 21.21 8.28 -7.20
CA THR A 337 22.26 9.29 -7.13
C THR A 337 22.54 9.72 -5.69
N GLU A 338 21.49 9.90 -4.89
CA GLU A 338 21.65 10.23 -3.46
C GLU A 338 22.30 9.09 -2.68
N ALA A 339 22.01 7.84 -3.03
CA ALA A 339 22.67 6.68 -2.41
C ALA A 339 24.18 6.69 -2.71
N VAL A 340 24.56 7.01 -3.94
CA VAL A 340 25.96 7.13 -4.36
C VAL A 340 26.65 8.27 -3.60
N GLU A 341 26.03 9.45 -3.54
CA GLU A 341 26.59 10.60 -2.81
C GLU A 341 26.77 10.28 -1.31
N LYS A 342 25.75 9.64 -0.70
CA LYS A 342 25.82 9.21 0.70
C LYS A 342 26.91 8.16 0.94
N GLY A 343 27.09 7.20 0.02
CA GLY A 343 28.16 6.21 0.07
C GLY A 343 29.54 6.84 0.01
N GLN A 344 29.73 7.83 -0.87
CA GLN A 344 30.99 8.59 -0.98
C GLN A 344 31.29 9.39 0.30
N GLN A 345 30.28 10.01 0.89
CA GLN A 345 30.43 10.74 2.17
C GLN A 345 30.83 9.80 3.31
N MET A 346 30.22 8.60 3.38
CA MET A 346 30.56 7.59 4.38
C MET A 346 32.02 7.12 4.23
N ALA A 347 32.47 6.85 3.02
CA ALA A 347 33.84 6.45 2.73
C ALA A 347 34.88 7.56 3.08
N GLN A 348 34.50 8.83 2.94
CA GLN A 348 35.35 9.96 3.36
C GLN A 348 35.40 10.16 4.86
N ALA A 349 34.36 9.78 5.59
CA ALA A 349 34.28 9.90 7.05
C ALA A 349 35.05 8.78 7.78
N GLU A 350 35.31 7.65 7.12
CA GLU A 350 36.07 6.51 7.65
C GLU A 350 37.60 6.66 7.41
N ASN A 351 38.03 7.59 6.56
CA ASN A 351 39.42 7.95 6.31
C ASN A 351 39.85 9.18 7.14
#